data_45d9e438dabc9dc46f9d9a827e28ee20
#
_entry.id   45d9e438dabc9dc46f9d9a827e28ee20
#
_cell.length_a   1.000
_cell.length_b   1.000
_cell.length_c   1.000
_cell.angle_alpha   90.00
_cell.angle_beta   90.00
_cell.angle_gamma   90.00
#
_symmetry.space_group_name_H-M   'P 1'
#
loop_
_entity.id
_entity.type
_entity.pdbx_description
1 polymer ?
#
loop_
_entity_poly.entity_id
_entity_poly.type
_entity_poly.pdbx_seq_one_letter_code
_entity_poly.pdbx_strand_id
1 'polypeptide(L)'
;MDSLSQPLNDLRTFRDSLYRCFERRADALFELADALLTAAGTVPSPVHLSLVPAHRRGWGSLYAALSRGRIEEGPLRELLARQASAGEASRVPIYAVDVSVWSRCDAEASPGRGYYYHPSRHSSGQPIVAGWAYQLVAGLSFERDSWVAPMDARRVRPEEDANDVAVEQAKDLLERSSRRGAPPLFVFDAGYDPVKLQRGLEGQRAHVLVRLHSNRAFYAAPEEVEKRPVGRPRRHGKKFALPDSRTWPEPAHEHRCTTEDYGEVRVRAWPGLHPKTRRIGERYGCERAPVVRGTVVLVEVAKLPRETRKPKKLWLWFSGEGEADLAICCGGPT
;
A
#
# COMPACT_ATOMS: atom_id res chain seq x y z
N MET A 1 -17.05 2.22 36.68
CA MET A 1 -16.86 0.79 36.36
C MET A 1 -17.26 0.40 34.92
N ASP A 2 -17.70 1.34 34.07
CA ASP A 2 -18.23 1.03 32.73
C ASP A 2 -17.25 1.15 31.55
N SER A 3 -16.02 1.63 31.76
CA SER A 3 -15.10 1.90 30.64
C SER A 3 -14.49 0.64 29.99
N LEU A 4 -14.50 -0.49 30.65
CA LEU A 4 -13.96 -1.76 30.14
C LEU A 4 -15.04 -2.70 29.54
N SER A 5 -16.32 -2.46 29.81
CA SER A 5 -17.40 -3.33 29.33
C SER A 5 -17.61 -3.21 27.82
N GLN A 6 -17.54 -2.00 27.27
CA GLN A 6 -17.73 -1.78 25.83
C GLN A 6 -16.60 -2.39 24.97
N PRO A 7 -15.30 -2.14 25.22
CA PRO A 7 -14.22 -2.77 24.48
C PRO A 7 -14.24 -4.30 24.54
N LEU A 8 -14.62 -4.88 25.66
CA LEU A 8 -14.75 -6.34 25.78
C LEU A 8 -15.93 -6.89 24.96
N ASN A 9 -17.04 -6.17 24.90
CA ASN A 9 -18.17 -6.56 24.07
C ASN A 9 -17.85 -6.44 22.57
N ASP A 10 -17.14 -5.39 22.19
CA ASP A 10 -16.67 -5.19 20.81
C ASP A 10 -15.71 -6.31 20.40
N LEU A 11 -14.76 -6.68 21.28
CA LEU A 11 -13.85 -7.81 21.05
C LEU A 11 -14.63 -9.13 20.92
N ARG A 12 -15.61 -9.39 21.74
CA ARG A 12 -16.47 -10.60 21.64
C ARG A 12 -17.20 -10.64 20.31
N THR A 13 -17.83 -9.52 19.93
CA THR A 13 -18.58 -9.41 18.66
C THR A 13 -17.65 -9.63 17.47
N PHE A 14 -16.45 -9.06 17.51
CA PHE A 14 -15.43 -9.27 16.48
C PHE A 14 -15.00 -10.76 16.42
N ARG A 15 -14.73 -11.38 17.56
CA ARG A 15 -14.33 -12.79 17.64
C ARG A 15 -15.38 -13.74 17.11
N ASP A 16 -16.66 -13.49 17.45
CA ASP A 16 -17.79 -14.29 16.95
C ASP A 16 -17.94 -14.13 15.43
N SER A 17 -17.75 -12.93 14.92
CA SER A 17 -17.79 -12.66 13.48
C SER A 17 -16.59 -13.30 12.75
N LEU A 18 -15.39 -13.26 13.34
CA LEU A 18 -14.20 -13.94 12.81
C LEU A 18 -14.39 -15.46 12.77
N TYR A 19 -14.93 -16.04 13.83
CA TYR A 19 -15.21 -17.48 13.87
C TYR A 19 -16.15 -17.92 12.73
N ARG A 20 -17.17 -17.14 12.41
CA ARG A 20 -18.10 -17.41 11.30
C ARG A 20 -17.44 -17.34 9.91
N CYS A 21 -16.28 -16.71 9.78
CA CYS A 21 -15.50 -16.70 8.54
C CYS A 21 -14.75 -18.03 8.31
N PHE A 22 -14.68 -18.93 9.29
CA PHE A 22 -14.04 -20.22 9.16
C PHE A 22 -15.06 -21.31 8.82
N GLU A 23 -15.00 -21.85 7.61
CA GLU A 23 -15.97 -22.83 7.12
C GLU A 23 -15.60 -24.27 7.51
N ARG A 24 -14.39 -24.68 7.19
CA ARG A 24 -13.91 -26.03 7.53
C ARG A 24 -12.86 -26.00 8.60
N ARG A 25 -12.97 -26.86 9.60
CA ARG A 25 -12.14 -26.94 10.81
C ARG A 25 -12.10 -25.61 11.56
N ALA A 26 -13.25 -24.95 11.63
CA ALA A 26 -13.43 -23.63 12.24
C ALA A 26 -12.80 -23.54 13.63
N ASP A 27 -13.11 -24.48 14.52
CA ASP A 27 -12.57 -24.50 15.89
C ASP A 27 -11.04 -24.54 15.90
N ALA A 28 -10.44 -25.40 15.05
CA ALA A 28 -9.00 -25.56 15.03
C ALA A 28 -8.27 -24.35 14.41
N LEU A 29 -8.87 -23.72 13.40
CA LEU A 29 -8.39 -22.45 12.83
C LEU A 29 -8.51 -21.31 13.83
N PHE A 30 -9.61 -21.26 14.58
CA PHE A 30 -9.85 -20.23 15.59
C PHE A 30 -8.88 -20.35 16.77
N GLU A 31 -8.68 -21.58 17.28
CA GLU A 31 -7.66 -21.85 18.31
C GLU A 31 -6.24 -21.53 17.83
N LEU A 32 -5.96 -21.76 16.54
CA LEU A 32 -4.68 -21.38 15.93
C LEU A 32 -4.51 -19.85 15.89
N ALA A 33 -5.56 -19.10 15.54
CA ALA A 33 -5.55 -17.64 15.59
C ALA A 33 -5.32 -17.12 17.01
N ASP A 34 -6.01 -17.70 18.01
CA ASP A 34 -5.80 -17.38 19.41
C ASP A 34 -4.38 -17.71 19.90
N ALA A 35 -3.84 -18.84 19.48
CA ALA A 35 -2.46 -19.21 19.83
C ALA A 35 -1.44 -18.22 19.25
N LEU A 36 -1.65 -17.74 18.00
CA LEU A 36 -0.80 -16.70 17.40
C LEU A 36 -0.87 -15.36 18.17
N LEU A 37 -2.08 -14.95 18.56
CA LEU A 37 -2.29 -13.70 19.28
C LEU A 37 -1.76 -13.71 20.72
N THR A 38 -1.70 -14.89 21.36
CA THR A 38 -1.27 -15.05 22.75
C THR A 38 0.15 -15.58 22.89
N ALA A 39 0.84 -15.89 21.80
CA ALA A 39 2.21 -16.36 21.82
C ALA A 39 3.15 -15.23 22.29
N ALA A 40 3.96 -15.53 23.30
CA ALA A 40 4.97 -14.62 23.80
C ALA A 40 6.19 -14.60 22.86
N GLY A 41 6.22 -13.69 21.90
CA GLY A 41 7.36 -13.48 21.01
C GLY A 41 7.25 -14.18 19.65
N THR A 42 8.38 -14.33 18.96
CA THR A 42 8.44 -14.90 17.60
C THR A 42 8.05 -16.36 17.57
N VAL A 43 7.14 -16.72 16.68
CA VAL A 43 6.71 -18.10 16.46
C VAL A 43 7.59 -18.77 15.39
N PRO A 44 8.56 -19.62 15.76
CA PRO A 44 9.50 -20.20 14.80
C PRO A 44 8.89 -21.35 13.98
N SER A 45 7.84 -22.00 14.49
CA SER A 45 7.16 -23.09 13.77
C SER A 45 5.74 -23.31 14.29
N PRO A 46 4.85 -23.95 13.49
CA PRO A 46 3.53 -24.34 13.94
C PRO A 46 3.51 -25.21 15.20
N VAL A 47 4.56 -26.03 15.42
CA VAL A 47 4.66 -26.86 16.62
C VAL A 47 4.68 -26.03 17.90
N HIS A 48 5.37 -24.87 17.89
CA HIS A 48 5.39 -23.98 19.05
C HIS A 48 4.01 -23.45 19.40
N LEU A 49 3.15 -23.22 18.41
CA LEU A 49 1.76 -22.79 18.65
C LEU A 49 0.94 -23.88 19.35
N SER A 50 1.25 -25.16 19.12
CA SER A 50 0.57 -26.26 19.81
C SER A 50 0.89 -26.35 21.30
N LEU A 51 1.94 -25.64 21.76
CA LEU A 51 2.34 -25.55 23.16
C LEU A 51 1.74 -24.35 23.88
N VAL A 52 1.12 -23.42 23.13
CA VAL A 52 0.47 -22.24 23.71
C VAL A 52 -0.85 -22.67 24.37
N PRO A 53 -1.17 -22.20 25.59
CA PRO A 53 -2.39 -22.61 26.30
C PRO A 53 -3.70 -22.38 25.55
N ALA A 54 -3.74 -21.42 24.65
CA ALA A 54 -4.90 -21.14 23.79
C ALA A 54 -5.19 -22.26 22.78
N HIS A 55 -4.18 -23.08 22.41
CA HIS A 55 -4.34 -24.23 21.54
C HIS A 55 -4.66 -25.48 22.39
N ARG A 56 -5.91 -25.85 22.48
CA ARG A 56 -6.41 -26.96 23.35
C ARG A 56 -6.35 -28.33 22.68
N ARG A 57 -5.98 -28.38 21.40
CA ARG A 57 -5.96 -29.59 20.57
C ARG A 57 -4.54 -30.10 20.41
N GLY A 58 -4.37 -31.38 20.06
CA GLY A 58 -3.07 -31.95 19.73
C GLY A 58 -2.45 -31.31 18.48
N TRP A 59 -1.14 -31.33 18.37
CA TRP A 59 -0.37 -30.75 17.28
C TRP A 59 -0.84 -31.19 15.87
N GLY A 60 -1.29 -32.42 15.69
CA GLY A 60 -1.83 -32.91 14.43
C GLY A 60 -3.09 -32.19 13.97
N SER A 61 -3.89 -31.65 14.90
CA SER A 61 -5.08 -30.84 14.59
C SER A 61 -4.69 -29.50 13.95
N LEU A 62 -3.61 -28.89 14.40
CA LEU A 62 -3.07 -27.65 13.86
C LEU A 62 -2.64 -27.82 12.40
N TYR A 63 -1.84 -28.84 12.09
CA TYR A 63 -1.46 -29.14 10.70
C TYR A 63 -2.66 -29.48 9.82
N ALA A 64 -3.62 -30.21 10.38
CA ALA A 64 -4.85 -30.53 9.66
C ALA A 64 -5.73 -29.28 9.43
N ALA A 65 -5.71 -28.31 10.34
CA ALA A 65 -6.37 -27.02 10.14
C ALA A 65 -5.73 -26.24 8.99
N LEU A 66 -4.40 -26.13 8.96
CA LEU A 66 -3.65 -25.44 7.91
C LEU A 66 -3.80 -26.12 6.54
N SER A 67 -3.85 -27.46 6.48
CA SER A 67 -3.92 -28.19 5.19
C SER A 67 -5.33 -28.39 4.64
N ARG A 68 -6.35 -28.45 5.50
CA ARG A 68 -7.73 -28.80 5.15
C ARG A 68 -8.78 -27.80 5.65
N GLY A 69 -8.35 -26.78 6.38
CA GLY A 69 -9.19 -25.70 6.81
C GLY A 69 -9.62 -24.84 5.61
N ARG A 70 -10.71 -24.13 5.76
CA ARG A 70 -11.20 -23.19 4.77
C ARG A 70 -11.68 -21.93 5.45
N ILE A 71 -11.29 -20.80 4.89
CA ILE A 71 -11.70 -19.46 5.31
C ILE A 71 -12.53 -18.86 4.19
N GLU A 72 -13.68 -18.31 4.53
CA GLU A 72 -14.52 -17.54 3.63
C GLU A 72 -13.93 -16.11 3.52
N GLU A 73 -13.19 -15.86 2.44
CA GLU A 73 -12.44 -14.62 2.26
C GLU A 73 -13.33 -13.38 2.15
N GLY A 74 -14.49 -13.50 1.50
CA GLY A 74 -15.45 -12.39 1.36
C GLY A 74 -15.93 -11.84 2.71
N PRO A 75 -16.55 -12.66 3.55
CA PRO A 75 -16.96 -12.25 4.91
C PRO A 75 -15.81 -11.75 5.77
N LEU A 76 -14.59 -12.33 5.64
CA LEU A 76 -13.42 -11.86 6.38
C LEU A 76 -13.02 -10.45 5.94
N ARG A 77 -12.95 -10.18 4.64
CA ARG A 77 -12.65 -8.84 4.10
C ARG A 77 -13.69 -7.81 4.54
N GLU A 78 -14.99 -8.18 4.54
CA GLU A 78 -16.04 -7.31 5.05
C GLU A 78 -15.90 -7.01 6.54
N LEU A 79 -15.55 -8.01 7.34
CA LEU A 79 -15.30 -7.84 8.77
C LEU A 79 -14.16 -6.85 9.01
N LEU A 80 -13.04 -7.02 8.31
CA LEU A 80 -11.87 -6.16 8.42
C LEU A 80 -12.18 -4.72 7.95
N ALA A 81 -12.89 -4.56 6.83
CA ALA A 81 -13.28 -3.25 6.32
C ALA A 81 -14.18 -2.48 7.31
N ARG A 82 -15.08 -3.16 8.00
CA ARG A 82 -15.94 -2.54 9.03
C ARG A 82 -15.12 -2.06 10.24
N GLN A 83 -14.11 -2.81 10.66
CA GLN A 83 -13.24 -2.40 11.77
C GLN A 83 -12.45 -1.15 11.43
N ALA A 84 -11.87 -1.07 10.24
CA ALA A 84 -11.17 0.13 9.79
C ALA A 84 -12.10 1.35 9.68
N SER A 85 -13.38 1.13 9.42
CA SER A 85 -14.39 2.20 9.34
C SER A 85 -14.80 2.76 10.71
N ALA A 86 -14.53 2.07 11.79
CA ALA A 86 -14.85 2.49 13.15
C ALA A 86 -13.92 3.57 13.72
N GLY A 87 -12.77 3.86 13.05
CA GLY A 87 -11.89 4.96 13.44
C GLY A 87 -12.50 6.35 13.18
N GLU A 88 -11.84 7.40 13.68
CA GLU A 88 -12.30 8.80 13.58
C GLU A 88 -12.71 9.19 12.17
N ALA A 89 -13.98 9.51 11.99
CA ALA A 89 -14.57 9.87 10.68
C ALA A 89 -14.01 11.18 10.09
N SER A 90 -13.29 11.97 10.89
CA SER A 90 -12.70 13.26 10.50
C SER A 90 -11.35 13.14 9.79
N ARG A 91 -10.68 12.00 9.88
CA ARG A 91 -9.35 11.81 9.26
C ARG A 91 -9.43 11.11 7.91
N VAL A 92 -8.52 11.48 7.02
CA VAL A 92 -8.33 10.77 5.74
C VAL A 92 -7.84 9.35 6.01
N PRO A 93 -8.54 8.31 5.55
CA PRO A 93 -8.06 6.95 5.65
C PRO A 93 -6.80 6.75 4.80
N ILE A 94 -5.76 6.18 5.38
CA ILE A 94 -4.52 5.88 4.66
C ILE A 94 -4.32 4.36 4.62
N TYR A 95 -4.11 3.84 3.42
CA TYR A 95 -3.84 2.42 3.18
C TYR A 95 -2.48 2.25 2.53
N ALA A 96 -1.57 1.53 3.19
CA ALA A 96 -0.32 1.10 2.59
C ALA A 96 -0.54 -0.19 1.80
N VAL A 97 0.01 -0.23 0.58
CA VAL A 97 -0.04 -1.42 -0.28
C VAL A 97 1.38 -1.80 -0.65
N ASP A 98 1.75 -3.04 -0.36
CA ASP A 98 3.11 -3.55 -0.63
C ASP A 98 3.11 -5.04 -0.91
N VAL A 99 4.10 -5.49 -1.70
CA VAL A 99 4.33 -6.90 -2.01
C VAL A 99 5.43 -7.46 -1.13
N SER A 100 5.08 -8.49 -0.36
CA SER A 100 6.05 -9.28 0.40
C SER A 100 6.34 -10.60 -0.30
N VAL A 101 7.62 -10.89 -0.52
CA VAL A 101 8.08 -12.14 -1.14
C VAL A 101 8.44 -13.15 -0.05
N TRP A 102 7.80 -14.30 -0.10
CA TRP A 102 8.13 -15.42 0.74
C TRP A 102 9.01 -16.42 -0.02
N SER A 103 10.31 -16.40 0.28
CA SER A 103 11.30 -17.27 -0.33
C SER A 103 11.06 -18.73 0.03
N ARG A 104 10.93 -19.59 -0.96
CA ARG A 104 10.78 -21.04 -0.85
C ARG A 104 11.58 -21.73 -1.94
N CYS A 105 12.90 -21.56 -1.86
CA CYS A 105 13.84 -22.17 -2.81
C CYS A 105 13.85 -23.69 -2.72
N ASP A 106 13.53 -24.21 -1.53
CA ASP A 106 13.45 -25.64 -1.17
C ASP A 106 12.17 -26.34 -1.66
N ALA A 107 11.15 -25.61 -2.06
CA ALA A 107 9.83 -26.15 -2.36
C ALA A 107 9.57 -26.30 -3.87
N GLU A 108 10.39 -27.07 -4.58
CA GLU A 108 10.38 -27.17 -6.05
C GLU A 108 9.05 -27.64 -6.64
N ALA A 109 8.37 -28.57 -5.98
CA ALA A 109 7.08 -29.10 -6.42
C ALA A 109 5.87 -28.23 -6.01
N SER A 110 6.07 -27.10 -5.33
CA SER A 110 4.96 -26.27 -4.88
C SER A 110 4.27 -25.55 -6.03
N PRO A 111 2.93 -25.61 -6.13
CA PRO A 111 2.20 -25.03 -7.24
C PRO A 111 2.28 -23.51 -7.25
N GLY A 112 2.43 -22.93 -8.45
CA GLY A 112 2.45 -21.47 -8.68
C GLY A 112 3.63 -20.77 -8.03
N ARG A 113 4.75 -21.47 -7.73
CA ARG A 113 6.01 -20.86 -7.33
C ARG A 113 6.58 -20.09 -8.53
N GLY A 114 6.95 -18.83 -8.29
CA GLY A 114 7.57 -17.95 -9.28
C GLY A 114 8.96 -17.49 -8.86
N TYR A 115 9.54 -16.60 -9.67
CA TYR A 115 10.81 -15.95 -9.38
C TYR A 115 10.58 -14.48 -9.13
N TYR A 116 11.05 -13.98 -7.98
CA TYR A 116 10.80 -12.63 -7.51
C TYR A 116 12.08 -11.94 -7.09
N TYR A 117 12.13 -10.63 -7.24
CA TYR A 117 13.20 -9.81 -6.70
C TYR A 117 13.06 -9.71 -5.18
N HIS A 118 14.15 -10.02 -4.46
CA HIS A 118 14.24 -9.91 -3.02
C HIS A 118 15.36 -8.94 -2.62
N PRO A 119 15.05 -7.75 -2.07
CA PRO A 119 16.04 -6.69 -1.85
C PRO A 119 17.13 -7.08 -0.85
N SER A 120 16.84 -7.96 0.10
CA SER A 120 17.78 -8.42 1.12
C SER A 120 18.76 -9.48 0.63
N ARG A 121 18.78 -9.81 -0.68
CA ARG A 121 19.64 -10.87 -1.23
C ARG A 121 19.64 -12.09 -0.32
N HIS A 122 18.66 -12.96 -0.45
CA HIS A 122 18.52 -14.18 0.33
C HIS A 122 19.88 -14.85 0.58
N SER A 123 20.00 -15.77 1.52
CA SER A 123 21.22 -16.50 1.91
C SER A 123 22.08 -17.02 0.76
N SER A 124 21.51 -17.17 -0.44
CA SER A 124 22.23 -17.47 -1.69
C SER A 124 23.01 -16.29 -2.27
N GLY A 125 22.88 -15.07 -1.72
CA GLY A 125 23.48 -13.86 -2.27
C GLY A 125 22.84 -13.33 -3.57
N GLN A 126 21.84 -14.02 -4.10
CA GLN A 126 21.16 -13.67 -5.34
C GLN A 126 19.96 -12.76 -5.08
N PRO A 127 19.74 -11.73 -5.92
CA PRO A 127 18.60 -10.82 -5.77
C PRO A 127 17.27 -11.45 -6.26
N ILE A 128 17.33 -12.55 -7.00
CA ILE A 128 16.15 -13.29 -7.49
C ILE A 128 15.99 -14.56 -6.67
N VAL A 129 14.82 -14.74 -6.08
CA VAL A 129 14.48 -15.89 -5.26
C VAL A 129 13.24 -16.60 -5.80
N ALA A 130 13.23 -17.93 -5.69
CA ALA A 130 12.05 -18.72 -5.96
C ALA A 130 11.14 -18.72 -4.73
N GLY A 131 9.84 -18.51 -4.94
CA GLY A 131 8.89 -18.47 -3.83
C GLY A 131 7.49 -18.03 -4.25
N TRP A 132 6.81 -17.38 -3.33
CA TRP A 132 5.50 -16.76 -3.53
C TRP A 132 5.54 -15.29 -3.18
N ALA A 133 4.78 -14.48 -3.90
CA ALA A 133 4.54 -13.09 -3.57
C ALA A 133 3.12 -12.92 -3.03
N TYR A 134 3.00 -12.16 -1.96
CA TYR A 134 1.72 -11.77 -1.37
C TYR A 134 1.64 -10.25 -1.30
N GLN A 135 0.58 -9.69 -1.85
CA GLN A 135 0.29 -8.27 -1.75
C GLN A 135 -0.64 -8.02 -0.58
N LEU A 136 -0.21 -7.14 0.29
CA LEU A 136 -0.91 -6.79 1.52
C LEU A 136 -1.48 -5.38 1.38
N VAL A 137 -2.68 -5.18 1.89
CA VAL A 137 -3.28 -3.86 2.11
C VAL A 137 -3.45 -3.68 3.61
N ALA A 138 -2.87 -2.62 4.16
CA ALA A 138 -2.91 -2.32 5.57
C ALA A 138 -3.38 -0.88 5.82
N GLY A 139 -4.36 -0.69 6.70
CA GLY A 139 -4.77 0.61 7.21
C GLY A 139 -3.73 1.15 8.18
N LEU A 140 -3.33 2.40 8.00
CA LEU A 140 -2.37 3.10 8.86
C LEU A 140 -3.09 4.03 9.83
N SER A 141 -2.58 4.15 11.05
CA SER A 141 -2.96 5.19 12.01
C SER A 141 -1.95 6.34 12.00
N PHE A 142 -2.37 7.52 12.48
CA PHE A 142 -1.47 8.65 12.73
C PHE A 142 -0.89 8.64 14.16
N GLU A 143 -1.23 7.61 14.93
CA GLU A 143 -0.75 7.48 16.30
C GLU A 143 0.71 6.99 16.33
N ARG A 144 1.40 7.27 17.46
CA ARG A 144 2.80 6.88 17.63
C ARG A 144 2.95 5.41 18.03
N ASP A 145 2.15 4.58 17.46
CA ASP A 145 2.25 3.13 17.63
C ASP A 145 2.73 2.45 16.34
N SER A 146 3.01 1.17 16.42
CA SER A 146 3.38 0.34 15.27
C SER A 146 2.22 -0.54 14.78
N TRP A 147 1.01 -0.28 15.28
CA TRP A 147 -0.16 -1.05 14.91
C TRP A 147 -0.65 -0.66 13.52
N VAL A 148 -0.96 -1.67 12.74
CA VAL A 148 -1.58 -1.52 11.43
C VAL A 148 -2.82 -2.41 11.36
N ALA A 149 -3.87 -1.97 10.68
CA ALA A 149 -5.06 -2.76 10.46
C ALA A 149 -4.89 -3.57 9.16
N PRO A 150 -4.77 -4.91 9.19
CA PRO A 150 -4.77 -5.71 7.98
C PRO A 150 -6.14 -5.63 7.32
N MET A 151 -6.17 -5.22 6.05
CA MET A 151 -7.40 -5.05 5.28
C MET A 151 -7.61 -6.18 4.28
N ASP A 152 -6.55 -6.55 3.59
CA ASP A 152 -6.54 -7.64 2.61
C ASP A 152 -5.13 -8.21 2.44
N ALA A 153 -5.08 -9.50 2.05
CA ALA A 153 -3.87 -10.18 1.64
C ALA A 153 -4.21 -11.06 0.43
N ARG A 154 -3.53 -10.82 -0.69
CA ARG A 154 -3.74 -11.58 -1.92
C ARG A 154 -2.42 -12.09 -2.48
N ARG A 155 -2.40 -13.33 -2.92
CA ARG A 155 -1.26 -13.88 -3.63
C ARG A 155 -1.17 -13.25 -5.01
N VAL A 156 0.02 -12.76 -5.36
CA VAL A 156 0.34 -12.32 -6.72
C VAL A 156 0.96 -13.51 -7.44
N ARG A 157 0.29 -14.02 -8.45
CA ARG A 157 0.76 -15.16 -9.24
C ARG A 157 1.85 -14.72 -10.23
N PRO A 158 2.68 -15.65 -10.73
CA PRO A 158 3.74 -15.30 -11.68
C PRO A 158 3.29 -14.59 -12.96
N GLU A 159 2.06 -14.87 -13.40
CA GLU A 159 1.43 -14.26 -14.58
C GLU A 159 0.69 -12.95 -14.30
N GLU A 160 0.51 -12.56 -13.04
CA GLU A 160 -0.21 -11.35 -12.64
C GLU A 160 0.75 -10.16 -12.49
N ASP A 161 0.28 -8.97 -12.81
CA ASP A 161 0.98 -7.71 -12.54
C ASP A 161 0.53 -7.17 -11.17
N ALA A 162 1.48 -6.91 -10.28
CA ALA A 162 1.18 -6.41 -8.94
C ALA A 162 0.39 -5.08 -8.94
N ASN A 163 0.53 -4.25 -9.97
CA ASN A 163 -0.27 -3.03 -10.09
C ASN A 163 -1.75 -3.34 -10.37
N ASP A 164 -2.03 -4.36 -11.20
CA ASP A 164 -3.41 -4.75 -11.49
C ASP A 164 -4.07 -5.36 -10.25
N VAL A 165 -3.34 -6.22 -9.53
CA VAL A 165 -3.78 -6.77 -8.25
C VAL A 165 -4.04 -5.66 -7.23
N ALA A 166 -3.19 -4.62 -7.17
CA ALA A 166 -3.37 -3.48 -6.28
C ALA A 166 -4.64 -2.68 -6.60
N VAL A 167 -4.90 -2.47 -7.89
CA VAL A 167 -6.12 -1.78 -8.34
C VAL A 167 -7.37 -2.56 -7.97
N GLU A 168 -7.36 -3.88 -8.14
CA GLU A 168 -8.48 -4.75 -7.77
C GLU A 168 -8.72 -4.74 -6.26
N GLN A 169 -7.67 -4.89 -5.44
CA GLN A 169 -7.79 -4.84 -3.98
C GLN A 169 -8.28 -3.47 -3.49
N ALA A 170 -7.80 -2.38 -4.09
CA ALA A 170 -8.25 -1.04 -3.74
C ALA A 170 -9.74 -0.84 -4.09
N LYS A 171 -10.21 -1.29 -5.26
CA LYS A 171 -11.63 -1.24 -5.65
C LYS A 171 -12.50 -2.06 -4.70
N ASP A 172 -12.09 -3.30 -4.44
CA ASP A 172 -12.79 -4.17 -3.48
C ASP A 172 -12.93 -3.52 -2.10
N LEU A 173 -11.87 -2.88 -1.62
CA LEU A 173 -11.89 -2.19 -0.33
C LEU A 173 -12.82 -0.96 -0.36
N LEU A 174 -12.80 -0.19 -1.44
CA LEU A 174 -13.67 0.98 -1.60
C LEU A 174 -15.15 0.59 -1.64
N GLU A 175 -15.50 -0.49 -2.34
CA GLU A 175 -16.86 -1.02 -2.44
C GLU A 175 -17.40 -1.51 -1.07
N ARG A 176 -16.53 -2.13 -0.26
CA ARG A 176 -16.89 -2.65 1.07
C ARG A 176 -16.91 -1.56 2.14
N SER A 177 -16.22 -0.44 1.89
CA SER A 177 -16.13 0.67 2.83
C SER A 177 -17.34 1.59 2.67
N SER A 178 -18.24 1.59 3.64
CA SER A 178 -19.40 2.50 3.67
C SER A 178 -19.06 3.97 4.03
N ARG A 179 -17.79 4.35 3.98
CA ARG A 179 -17.31 5.67 4.45
C ARG A 179 -17.80 6.81 3.57
N ARG A 180 -18.48 7.79 4.19
CA ARG A 180 -18.91 9.05 3.58
C ARG A 180 -17.91 10.21 3.81
N GLY A 181 -16.73 9.95 4.37
CA GLY A 181 -15.72 10.95 4.71
C GLY A 181 -14.84 11.38 3.54
N ALA A 182 -13.62 11.88 3.85
CA ALA A 182 -12.61 12.22 2.86
C ALA A 182 -12.21 11.01 1.99
N PRO A 183 -11.84 11.23 0.72
CA PRO A 183 -11.31 10.17 -0.13
C PRO A 183 -10.10 9.49 0.51
N PRO A 184 -10.05 8.16 0.56
CA PRO A 184 -8.88 7.47 1.10
C PRO A 184 -7.64 7.66 0.23
N LEU A 185 -6.47 7.59 0.87
CA LEU A 185 -5.16 7.67 0.25
C LEU A 185 -4.52 6.28 0.23
N PHE A 186 -4.26 5.75 -0.96
CA PHE A 186 -3.47 4.53 -1.14
C PHE A 186 -2.01 4.87 -1.37
N VAL A 187 -1.13 4.35 -0.53
CA VAL A 187 0.31 4.65 -0.53
C VAL A 187 1.09 3.44 -1.02
N PHE A 188 1.99 3.68 -1.96
CA PHE A 188 2.79 2.66 -2.64
C PHE A 188 4.28 3.01 -2.62
N ASP A 189 5.12 1.99 -2.65
CA ASP A 189 6.55 2.16 -2.80
C ASP A 189 6.96 2.47 -4.26
N ALA A 190 8.27 2.58 -4.52
CA ALA A 190 8.81 2.91 -5.84
C ALA A 190 8.76 1.76 -6.86
N GLY A 191 8.35 0.57 -6.46
CA GLY A 191 8.15 -0.60 -7.33
C GLY A 191 6.89 -0.49 -8.19
N TYR A 192 5.95 0.36 -7.82
CA TYR A 192 4.66 0.52 -8.52
C TYR A 192 4.69 1.59 -9.61
N ASP A 193 3.81 1.43 -10.61
CA ASP A 193 3.65 2.38 -11.72
C ASP A 193 2.51 3.37 -11.43
N PRO A 194 2.83 4.64 -11.13
CA PRO A 194 1.82 5.64 -10.77
C PRO A 194 0.77 5.86 -11.85
N VAL A 195 1.15 5.72 -13.14
CA VAL A 195 0.22 5.88 -14.27
C VAL A 195 -0.80 4.74 -14.28
N LYS A 196 -0.33 3.51 -14.06
CA LYS A 196 -1.17 2.32 -14.08
C LYS A 196 -2.16 2.32 -12.91
N LEU A 197 -1.68 2.68 -11.71
CA LEU A 197 -2.52 2.79 -10.52
C LEU A 197 -3.57 3.90 -10.65
N GLN A 198 -3.17 5.12 -11.05
CA GLN A 198 -4.09 6.24 -11.18
C GLN A 198 -5.16 5.97 -12.23
N ARG A 199 -4.81 5.40 -13.38
CA ARG A 199 -5.79 5.00 -14.39
C ARG A 199 -6.69 3.87 -13.94
N GLY A 200 -6.12 2.88 -13.27
CA GLY A 200 -6.89 1.76 -12.74
C GLY A 200 -7.97 2.18 -11.75
N LEU A 201 -7.71 3.26 -11.01
CA LEU A 201 -8.65 3.86 -10.04
C LEU A 201 -9.41 5.07 -10.60
N GLU A 202 -9.34 5.34 -11.91
CA GLU A 202 -10.10 6.43 -12.55
C GLU A 202 -11.60 6.24 -12.29
N GLY A 203 -12.28 7.32 -11.89
CA GLY A 203 -13.69 7.29 -11.51
C GLY A 203 -13.94 6.80 -10.07
N GLN A 204 -12.94 6.29 -9.37
CA GLN A 204 -13.04 5.97 -7.94
C GLN A 204 -12.78 7.22 -7.09
N ARG A 205 -13.50 7.33 -5.97
CA ARG A 205 -13.27 8.40 -5.00
C ARG A 205 -12.11 8.04 -4.08
N ALA A 206 -10.88 8.09 -4.60
CA ALA A 206 -9.66 7.74 -3.88
C ALA A 206 -8.45 8.48 -4.47
N HIS A 207 -7.41 8.64 -3.66
CA HIS A 207 -6.13 9.18 -4.09
C HIS A 207 -5.03 8.12 -4.06
N VAL A 208 -4.03 8.34 -4.91
CA VAL A 208 -2.84 7.49 -5.02
C VAL A 208 -1.60 8.31 -4.70
N LEU A 209 -0.75 7.81 -3.82
CA LEU A 209 0.55 8.37 -3.49
C LEU A 209 1.62 7.31 -3.75
N VAL A 210 2.50 7.56 -4.70
CA VAL A 210 3.55 6.60 -5.08
C VAL A 210 4.92 7.20 -4.88
N ARG A 211 5.79 6.52 -4.16
CA ARG A 211 7.21 6.89 -4.08
C ARG A 211 7.86 6.80 -5.44
N LEU A 212 8.66 7.80 -5.79
CA LEU A 212 9.36 7.87 -7.07
C LEU A 212 10.86 7.57 -6.91
N HIS A 213 11.43 6.88 -7.88
CA HIS A 213 12.88 6.83 -8.03
C HIS A 213 13.43 8.20 -8.42
N SER A 214 14.53 8.61 -7.80
CA SER A 214 15.13 9.94 -7.97
C SER A 214 15.69 10.24 -9.39
N ASN A 215 15.76 9.24 -10.26
CA ASN A 215 16.25 9.37 -11.63
C ASN A 215 15.14 9.61 -12.68
N ARG A 216 13.89 9.79 -12.23
CA ARG A 216 12.75 10.01 -13.14
C ARG A 216 12.70 11.43 -13.70
N ALA A 217 11.99 11.56 -14.83
CA ALA A 217 11.66 12.85 -15.43
C ALA A 217 10.16 12.90 -15.79
N PHE A 218 9.60 14.09 -15.63
CA PHE A 218 8.23 14.44 -15.94
C PHE A 218 8.19 15.59 -16.93
N TYR A 219 7.01 15.93 -17.42
CA TYR A 219 6.83 16.98 -18.42
C TYR A 219 5.57 17.78 -18.08
N ALA A 220 5.67 19.08 -18.30
CA ALA A 220 4.51 19.96 -18.28
C ALA A 220 3.61 19.70 -19.50
N ALA A 221 2.40 20.26 -19.51
CA ALA A 221 1.61 20.35 -20.72
C ALA A 221 2.36 21.13 -21.80
N PRO A 222 2.19 20.81 -23.09
CA PRO A 222 2.71 21.63 -24.16
C PRO A 222 2.09 23.02 -24.11
N GLU A 223 2.90 24.06 -24.39
CA GLU A 223 2.39 25.42 -24.51
C GLU A 223 1.39 25.51 -25.69
N GLU A 224 0.28 26.21 -25.48
CA GLU A 224 -0.68 26.49 -26.54
C GLU A 224 -0.01 27.43 -27.56
N VAL A 225 -0.02 27.04 -28.82
CA VAL A 225 0.51 27.83 -29.91
C VAL A 225 -0.65 28.28 -30.82
N GLU A 226 -0.76 29.60 -31.07
CA GLU A 226 -1.81 30.15 -31.92
C GLU A 226 -1.84 29.56 -33.32
N LYS A 227 -0.68 29.24 -33.89
CA LYS A 227 -0.57 28.59 -35.22
C LYS A 227 -0.14 27.13 -35.01
N ARG A 228 -0.95 26.18 -35.45
CA ARG A 228 -0.58 24.75 -35.45
C ARG A 228 0.67 24.55 -36.31
N PRO A 229 1.79 24.09 -35.72
CA PRO A 229 2.96 23.74 -36.51
C PRO A 229 2.64 22.59 -37.45
N VAL A 230 3.31 22.57 -38.61
CA VAL A 230 3.22 21.45 -39.55
C VAL A 230 3.78 20.19 -38.87
N GLY A 231 3.05 19.10 -38.91
CA GLY A 231 3.45 17.82 -38.34
C GLY A 231 2.64 17.39 -37.12
N ARG A 232 3.16 16.37 -36.43
CA ARG A 232 2.46 15.79 -35.25
C ARG A 232 2.46 16.78 -34.08
N PRO A 233 1.30 17.07 -33.47
CA PRO A 233 1.22 17.95 -32.30
C PRO A 233 2.14 17.49 -31.17
N ARG A 234 2.81 18.44 -30.53
CA ARG A 234 3.62 18.16 -29.33
C ARG A 234 2.73 17.68 -28.19
N ARG A 235 3.10 16.57 -27.56
CA ARG A 235 2.36 16.00 -26.42
C ARG A 235 2.99 16.37 -25.07
N HIS A 236 4.23 16.85 -25.08
CA HIS A 236 5.03 17.11 -23.90
C HIS A 236 5.62 18.53 -24.00
N GLY A 237 5.48 19.31 -22.94
CA GLY A 237 6.08 20.62 -22.77
C GLY A 237 7.48 20.56 -22.12
N LYS A 238 7.76 21.53 -21.24
CA LYS A 238 9.05 21.64 -20.55
C LYS A 238 9.32 20.41 -19.70
N LYS A 239 10.58 19.96 -19.69
CA LYS A 239 11.03 18.82 -18.90
C LYS A 239 11.25 19.22 -17.45
N PHE A 240 10.81 18.40 -16.53
CA PHE A 240 11.05 18.42 -15.10
C PHE A 240 11.82 17.16 -14.70
N ALA A 241 13.12 17.25 -14.46
CA ALA A 241 13.96 16.11 -14.11
C ALA A 241 14.26 16.11 -12.62
N LEU A 242 13.89 15.04 -11.91
CA LEU A 242 14.08 14.95 -10.44
C LEU A 242 15.55 15.12 -10.02
N PRO A 243 16.56 14.60 -10.75
CA PRO A 243 17.97 14.78 -10.39
C PRO A 243 18.56 16.15 -10.75
N ASP A 244 17.85 16.99 -11.52
CA ASP A 244 18.38 18.28 -12.01
C ASP A 244 17.47 19.44 -11.59
N SER A 245 17.82 20.10 -10.49
CA SER A 245 17.05 21.22 -9.94
C SER A 245 16.93 22.44 -10.86
N ARG A 246 17.80 22.59 -11.86
CA ARG A 246 17.71 23.67 -12.85
C ARG A 246 16.50 23.52 -13.76
N THR A 247 15.90 22.34 -13.81
CA THR A 247 14.68 22.06 -14.59
C THR A 247 13.40 22.27 -13.79
N TRP A 248 13.50 22.59 -12.50
CA TRP A 248 12.32 22.77 -11.65
C TRP A 248 11.84 24.21 -11.74
N PRO A 249 10.61 24.47 -12.14
CA PRO A 249 10.01 25.78 -11.98
C PRO A 249 9.76 26.07 -10.48
N GLU A 250 9.35 27.29 -10.17
CA GLU A 250 8.86 27.59 -8.83
C GLU A 250 7.73 26.62 -8.45
N PRO A 251 7.73 26.09 -7.23
CA PRO A 251 6.65 25.22 -6.78
C PRO A 251 5.33 25.99 -6.71
N ALA A 252 4.25 25.35 -7.15
CA ALA A 252 2.93 25.95 -7.02
C ALA A 252 2.48 26.02 -5.56
N HIS A 253 2.91 25.04 -4.77
CA HIS A 253 2.61 24.99 -3.33
C HIS A 253 3.87 24.63 -2.57
N GLU A 254 4.07 25.30 -1.44
CA GLU A 254 5.15 25.03 -0.48
C GLU A 254 4.56 25.06 0.93
N HIS A 255 4.84 24.01 1.70
CA HIS A 255 4.49 23.92 3.10
C HIS A 255 5.74 23.62 3.94
N ARG A 256 5.83 24.26 5.12
CA ARG A 256 6.90 24.03 6.09
C ARG A 256 6.30 23.77 7.46
N CYS A 257 6.78 22.76 8.12
CA CYS A 257 6.42 22.47 9.51
C CYS A 257 7.64 21.92 10.26
N THR A 258 7.55 21.91 11.58
CA THR A 258 8.58 21.29 12.43
C THR A 258 7.96 20.15 13.19
N THR A 259 8.60 18.98 13.11
CA THR A 259 8.18 17.78 13.83
C THR A 259 9.28 17.32 14.76
N GLU A 260 8.92 16.64 15.84
CA GLU A 260 9.88 16.10 16.81
C GLU A 260 10.83 15.09 16.18
N ASP A 261 10.29 14.20 15.32
CA ASP A 261 11.03 13.09 14.73
C ASP A 261 11.91 13.50 13.56
N TYR A 262 11.42 14.43 12.71
CA TYR A 262 12.08 14.80 11.44
C TYR A 262 12.70 16.20 11.47
N GLY A 263 12.49 16.99 12.54
CA GLY A 263 12.91 18.38 12.61
C GLY A 263 12.13 19.26 11.65
N GLU A 264 12.80 20.18 10.96
CA GLU A 264 12.18 20.98 9.90
C GLU A 264 11.84 20.08 8.70
N VAL A 265 10.58 20.14 8.30
CA VAL A 265 10.03 19.44 7.13
C VAL A 265 9.60 20.47 6.10
N ARG A 266 10.08 20.34 4.89
CA ARG A 266 9.70 21.17 3.74
C ARG A 266 9.06 20.31 2.67
N VAL A 267 7.83 20.64 2.28
CA VAL A 267 7.08 19.96 1.22
C VAL A 267 6.87 20.94 0.08
N ARG A 268 7.27 20.56 -1.12
CA ARG A 268 7.07 21.35 -2.34
C ARG A 268 6.34 20.54 -3.38
N ALA A 269 5.42 21.17 -4.12
CA ALA A 269 4.55 20.49 -5.06
C ALA A 269 4.43 21.20 -6.40
N TRP A 270 4.41 20.38 -7.46
CA TRP A 270 4.27 20.79 -8.85
C TRP A 270 3.13 20.02 -9.51
N PRO A 271 1.93 20.59 -9.56
CA PRO A 271 0.77 19.94 -10.18
C PRO A 271 0.83 19.96 -11.71
N GLY A 272 -0.02 19.16 -12.35
CA GLY A 272 -0.19 19.13 -13.81
C GLY A 272 0.96 18.49 -14.59
N LEU A 273 1.94 17.89 -13.90
CA LEU A 273 3.02 17.16 -14.53
C LEU A 273 2.58 15.77 -14.97
N HIS A 274 3.24 15.21 -16.00
CA HIS A 274 2.99 13.86 -16.47
C HIS A 274 4.30 13.15 -16.85
N PRO A 275 4.41 11.82 -16.63
CA PRO A 275 5.55 11.06 -17.12
C PRO A 275 5.43 10.84 -18.64
N LYS A 276 6.56 10.69 -19.30
CA LYS A 276 6.61 10.22 -20.68
C LYS A 276 6.47 8.71 -20.69
N THR A 277 5.27 8.24 -21.02
CA THR A 277 5.02 6.81 -21.20
C THR A 277 5.70 6.35 -22.50
N ARG A 278 6.76 5.57 -22.36
CA ARG A 278 7.43 4.92 -23.49
C ARG A 278 6.66 3.63 -23.79
N ARG A 279 6.16 3.55 -25.02
CA ARG A 279 5.52 2.37 -25.64
C ARG A 279 4.14 1.94 -25.14
N ILE A 280 3.36 1.70 -26.17
CA ILE A 280 2.24 0.78 -26.39
C ILE A 280 1.18 0.84 -25.31
N GLY A 281 0.04 1.34 -25.74
CA GLY A 281 -1.19 1.38 -24.98
C GLY A 281 -1.63 0.04 -24.38
N GLU A 282 -1.14 -1.09 -24.90
CA GLU A 282 -1.42 -2.42 -24.38
C GLU A 282 -1.14 -2.55 -22.87
N ARG A 283 0.01 -2.01 -22.38
CA ARG A 283 0.31 -2.02 -20.93
C ARG A 283 -0.72 -1.25 -20.08
N TYR A 284 -1.45 -0.36 -20.70
CA TYR A 284 -2.44 0.51 -20.06
C TYR A 284 -3.86 0.30 -20.61
N GLY A 285 -4.07 -0.77 -21.34
CA GLY A 285 -5.38 -1.10 -21.92
C GLY A 285 -5.88 -0.09 -22.99
N CYS A 286 -4.97 0.57 -23.72
CA CYS A 286 -5.34 1.54 -24.76
C CYS A 286 -4.36 1.50 -25.93
N GLU A 287 -4.81 1.89 -27.14
CA GLU A 287 -4.00 1.89 -28.37
C GLU A 287 -2.83 2.88 -28.32
N ARG A 288 -2.97 3.97 -27.59
CA ARG A 288 -1.95 5.02 -27.44
C ARG A 288 -1.56 5.17 -26.00
N ALA A 289 -0.27 5.35 -25.74
CA ALA A 289 0.23 5.64 -24.39
C ALA A 289 -0.51 6.86 -23.79
N PRO A 290 -1.13 6.71 -22.60
CA PRO A 290 -1.93 7.77 -21.99
C PRO A 290 -1.05 8.93 -21.51
N VAL A 291 -1.62 10.12 -21.45
CA VAL A 291 -1.06 11.26 -20.70
C VAL A 291 -1.85 11.38 -19.42
N VAL A 292 -1.29 10.86 -18.34
CA VAL A 292 -1.90 10.93 -17.00
C VAL A 292 -1.19 12.04 -16.24
N ARG A 293 -1.94 13.05 -15.83
CA ARG A 293 -1.44 14.18 -15.05
C ARG A 293 -1.63 13.93 -13.56
N GLY A 294 -0.73 14.48 -12.77
CA GLY A 294 -0.78 14.46 -11.31
C GLY A 294 0.21 15.47 -10.75
N THR A 295 0.44 15.39 -9.47
CA THR A 295 1.33 16.30 -8.73
C THR A 295 2.62 15.59 -8.36
N VAL A 296 3.76 16.15 -8.74
CA VAL A 296 5.06 15.72 -8.23
C VAL A 296 5.33 16.46 -6.93
N VAL A 297 5.61 15.70 -5.88
CA VAL A 297 5.86 16.24 -4.53
C VAL A 297 7.29 15.91 -4.11
N LEU A 298 7.98 16.88 -3.54
CA LEU A 298 9.28 16.71 -2.89
C LEU A 298 9.14 16.98 -1.41
N VAL A 299 9.50 15.99 -0.61
CA VAL A 299 9.62 16.11 0.85
C VAL A 299 11.09 16.12 1.23
N GLU A 300 11.49 17.15 1.98
CA GLU A 300 12.83 17.29 2.55
C GLU A 300 12.71 17.40 4.08
N VAL A 301 13.54 16.66 4.80
CA VAL A 301 13.53 16.65 6.28
C VAL A 301 14.92 16.97 6.81
N ALA A 302 15.00 17.64 7.96
CA ALA A 302 16.26 18.02 8.57
C ALA A 302 17.01 16.84 9.20
N LYS A 303 16.26 15.83 9.70
CA LYS A 303 16.82 14.63 10.34
C LYS A 303 15.96 13.40 10.05
N LEU A 304 16.49 12.22 10.28
CA LEU A 304 15.74 10.95 10.27
C LEU A 304 15.73 10.37 11.70
N PRO A 305 14.61 9.76 12.12
CA PRO A 305 14.54 9.11 13.43
C PRO A 305 15.60 8.01 13.54
N ARG A 306 16.36 7.99 14.63
CA ARG A 306 17.36 6.95 14.95
C ARG A 306 18.46 6.72 13.90
N GLU A 307 18.63 7.63 12.92
CA GLU A 307 19.66 7.49 11.90
C GLU A 307 20.76 8.54 12.00
N THR A 308 22.01 8.09 11.75
CA THR A 308 23.18 8.95 11.63
C THR A 308 23.41 9.45 10.19
N ARG A 309 22.66 8.94 9.22
CA ARG A 309 22.79 9.29 7.81
C ARG A 309 22.07 10.60 7.48
N LYS A 310 22.62 11.36 6.53
CA LYS A 310 21.93 12.57 6.04
C LYS A 310 20.57 12.21 5.44
N PRO A 311 19.53 12.99 5.73
CA PRO A 311 18.22 12.81 5.13
C PRO A 311 18.31 12.86 3.61
N LYS A 312 17.60 11.97 2.95
CA LYS A 312 17.47 11.97 1.50
C LYS A 312 16.20 12.69 1.09
N LYS A 313 16.23 13.31 -0.09
CA LYS A 313 15.01 13.84 -0.71
C LYS A 313 14.07 12.70 -1.04
N LEU A 314 12.81 12.82 -0.62
CA LEU A 314 11.75 11.88 -0.93
C LEU A 314 10.88 12.48 -2.03
N TRP A 315 10.86 11.82 -3.18
CA TRP A 315 10.00 12.20 -4.29
C TRP A 315 8.75 11.32 -4.32
N LEU A 316 7.60 11.96 -4.50
CA LEU A 316 6.31 11.31 -4.53
C LEU A 316 5.52 11.74 -5.77
N TRP A 317 4.69 10.85 -6.27
CA TRP A 317 3.61 11.13 -7.21
C TRP A 317 2.30 11.12 -6.45
N PHE A 318 1.49 12.16 -6.62
CA PHE A 318 0.18 12.25 -6.04
C PHE A 318 -0.87 12.44 -7.14
N SER A 319 -1.97 11.69 -7.09
CA SER A 319 -3.02 11.73 -8.12
C SER A 319 -3.96 12.93 -8.01
N GLY A 320 -3.97 13.64 -6.87
CA GLY A 320 -4.74 14.88 -6.67
C GLY A 320 -4.04 16.10 -7.24
N GLU A 321 -4.80 17.15 -7.54
CA GLU A 321 -4.32 18.40 -8.14
C GLU A 321 -4.54 19.64 -7.22
N GLY A 322 -5.28 19.52 -6.12
CA GLY A 322 -5.66 20.63 -5.25
C GLY A 322 -4.72 20.87 -4.05
N GLU A 323 -4.71 22.10 -3.52
CA GLU A 323 -3.94 22.46 -2.32
C GLU A 323 -4.41 21.70 -1.08
N ALA A 324 -5.72 21.53 -0.91
CA ALA A 324 -6.32 20.75 0.17
C ALA A 324 -5.86 19.29 0.18
N ASP A 325 -5.59 18.73 -1.01
CA ASP A 325 -5.13 17.35 -1.16
C ASP A 325 -3.67 17.18 -0.71
N LEU A 326 -2.85 18.25 -0.71
CA LEU A 326 -1.44 18.20 -0.28
C LEU A 326 -1.28 18.23 1.24
N ALA A 327 -2.24 18.78 1.96
CA ALA A 327 -2.25 18.72 3.43
C ALA A 327 -2.29 17.26 3.93
N ILE A 328 -2.92 16.37 3.17
CA ILE A 328 -2.94 14.93 3.42
C ILE A 328 -1.52 14.34 3.40
N CYS A 329 -0.68 14.78 2.46
CA CYS A 329 0.70 14.32 2.33
C CYS A 329 1.61 14.75 3.49
N CYS A 330 1.20 15.77 4.24
CA CYS A 330 1.97 16.34 5.36
C CYS A 330 1.62 15.71 6.71
N GLY A 331 0.57 14.87 6.80
CA GLY A 331 0.15 14.24 8.05
C GLY A 331 -0.35 15.23 9.12
N GLY A 332 -0.64 16.47 8.72
CA GLY A 332 -1.18 17.48 9.59
C GLY A 332 -2.70 17.34 9.77
N PRO A 333 -3.25 17.65 10.95
CA PRO A 333 -4.67 17.86 11.07
C PRO A 333 -5.04 19.11 10.25
N THR A 334 -6.02 18.96 9.38
CA THR A 334 -6.72 20.10 8.77
C THR A 334 -7.57 20.80 9.82
#